data_c6a843ae3d1c1b92f17b3e4021ec3a6c
#
_entry.id   c6a843ae3d1c1b92f17b3e4021ec3a6c
#
_cell.length_a   1.000
_cell.length_b   1.000
_cell.length_c   1.000
_cell.angle_alpha   90.00
_cell.angle_beta   90.00
_cell.angle_gamma   90.00
#
_symmetry.space_group_name_H-M   'P 1'
#
loop_
_entity.id
_entity.type
_entity.pdbx_description
1 polymer ?
#
loop_
_entity_poly.entity_id
_entity_poly.type
_entity_poly.pdbx_seq_one_letter_code
_entity_poly.pdbx_strand_id
1 'polypeptide(L)'
;MKDQMMTLVKFGIPAKMNFLIFFSISFSFFLCTVYADWPQFLGPNRNGANVNENIPLIFKNGEPEIGWTHKLGFGFAGPVTSNGIVYIFHREGNNAILDAISQDNGKKIWSFNYPTDYIDDFGFDKGPRAVPLIYDDKIYIYGAEGMLHTLEAKTGDIIWKKNLRNDYGAEKGFFGRACSPMIAGKTLIVQAGGKECGILGFDPVSGKLKWTITDHEAGYASPVKTIINGKEFALFFTRSGFLCIEPNKGNLIIEKENRSAMNASVNAASPTVIENDKVFLSACYGVGASLWKIDINKRKLQELWRSNDKLDCHYATPILYKGHLVGYHGRQETGTELRCVEVKTGRIKWKSDRLPAGTITLSKDTFIILSEKGELILAPASISEFKPSARGQILGAETRAMPALSNGWFFARDKRKLVSVKFNP
;
A
#
# COMPACT_ATOMS: atom_id res chain seq x y z
N MET A 1 -33.08 -14.93 106.47
CA MET A 1 -33.62 -13.62 106.86
C MET A 1 -33.20 -12.62 105.81
N LYS A 2 -34.20 -12.00 105.18
CA LYS A 2 -34.17 -10.81 104.28
C LYS A 2 -33.61 -10.94 102.90
N ASP A 3 -34.59 -11.08 102.06
CA ASP A 3 -34.66 -10.69 100.66
C ASP A 3 -34.12 -9.29 100.38
N GLN A 4 -33.47 -9.13 99.22
CA GLN A 4 -33.55 -7.91 98.48
C GLN A 4 -33.58 -8.22 96.95
N MET A 5 -34.71 -7.86 96.35
CA MET A 5 -35.05 -7.85 95.00
C MET A 5 -34.16 -6.80 94.21
N MET A 6 -33.51 -7.22 93.21
CA MET A 6 -32.82 -6.31 92.31
C MET A 6 -33.54 -6.20 90.96
N THR A 7 -34.03 -5.00 90.67
CA THR A 7 -34.79 -4.63 89.49
C THR A 7 -33.92 -4.55 88.29
N LEU A 8 -34.22 -5.31 87.23
CA LEU A 8 -33.54 -5.26 85.93
C LEU A 8 -34.10 -4.11 85.06
N VAL A 9 -33.23 -3.12 84.78
CA VAL A 9 -33.51 -2.05 83.79
C VAL A 9 -33.10 -2.56 82.42
N LYS A 10 -34.06 -2.68 81.51
CA LYS A 10 -33.80 -2.97 80.08
C LYS A 10 -33.37 -1.69 79.41
N PHE A 11 -32.10 -1.65 78.97
CA PHE A 11 -31.64 -0.68 77.97
C PHE A 11 -31.92 -1.21 76.58
N GLY A 12 -32.68 -0.44 75.80
CA GLY A 12 -32.96 -0.69 74.39
C GLY A 12 -31.74 -0.33 73.56
N ILE A 13 -31.36 -1.24 72.64
CA ILE A 13 -30.30 -1.04 71.68
C ILE A 13 -30.95 -0.37 70.42
N PRO A 14 -30.42 0.78 69.91
CA PRO A 14 -30.93 1.38 68.67
C PRO A 14 -30.55 0.56 67.48
N ALA A 15 -31.50 0.35 66.56
CA ALA A 15 -31.30 -0.32 65.26
C ALA A 15 -30.22 0.37 64.42
N LYS A 16 -29.21 -0.38 64.00
CA LYS A 16 -28.22 0.05 63.03
C LYS A 16 -28.91 0.14 61.67
N MET A 17 -29.01 1.36 61.17
CA MET A 17 -29.45 1.67 59.81
C MET A 17 -28.24 1.41 58.88
N ASN A 18 -28.31 0.29 58.11
CA ASN A 18 -27.33 -0.01 57.08
C ASN A 18 -27.59 0.88 55.87
N PHE A 19 -26.78 1.92 55.67
CA PHE A 19 -26.71 2.66 54.41
C PHE A 19 -25.96 1.81 53.38
N LEU A 20 -26.71 1.19 52.45
CA LEU A 20 -26.15 0.60 51.24
C LEU A 20 -25.84 1.75 50.27
N ILE A 21 -24.54 2.10 50.17
CA ILE A 21 -24.03 3.00 49.13
C ILE A 21 -23.93 2.18 47.85
N PHE A 22 -24.88 2.36 46.93
CA PHE A 22 -24.76 1.86 45.57
C PHE A 22 -23.71 2.70 44.83
N PHE A 23 -22.50 2.16 44.71
CA PHE A 23 -21.51 2.68 43.76
C PHE A 23 -21.96 2.26 42.33
N SER A 24 -22.61 3.18 41.60
CA SER A 24 -22.90 3.01 40.21
C SER A 24 -21.59 3.17 39.43
N ILE A 25 -20.91 2.06 39.09
CA ILE A 25 -19.76 2.06 38.18
C ILE A 25 -20.34 2.23 36.76
N SER A 26 -20.32 3.48 36.29
CA SER A 26 -20.63 3.78 34.90
C SER A 26 -19.46 3.26 34.03
N PHE A 27 -19.62 2.08 33.47
CA PHE A 27 -18.70 1.52 32.48
C PHE A 27 -18.93 2.27 31.18
N SER A 28 -18.20 3.35 30.95
CA SER A 28 -18.14 3.98 29.62
C SER A 28 -17.44 3.02 28.66
N PHE A 29 -18.22 2.28 27.88
CA PHE A 29 -17.71 1.57 26.72
C PHE A 29 -17.17 2.61 25.74
N PHE A 30 -15.89 2.87 25.75
CA PHE A 30 -15.21 3.47 24.62
C PHE A 30 -15.33 2.46 23.46
N LEU A 31 -16.28 2.68 22.56
CA LEU A 31 -16.28 2.04 21.25
C LEU A 31 -15.01 2.52 20.52
N CYS A 32 -13.93 1.76 20.66
CA CYS A 32 -12.76 1.94 19.84
C CYS A 32 -13.17 1.52 18.42
N THR A 33 -13.44 2.49 17.56
CA THR A 33 -13.64 2.24 16.13
C THR A 33 -12.34 1.67 15.57
N VAL A 34 -12.31 0.37 15.32
CA VAL A 34 -11.19 -0.28 14.64
C VAL A 34 -11.31 0.08 13.16
N TYR A 35 -10.45 0.95 12.69
CA TYR A 35 -10.35 1.30 11.28
C TYR A 35 -9.69 0.16 10.50
N ALA A 36 -10.25 -0.20 9.35
CA ALA A 36 -9.62 -1.09 8.39
C ALA A 36 -8.62 -0.28 7.56
N ASP A 37 -7.45 -0.03 8.11
CA ASP A 37 -6.45 0.87 7.54
C ASP A 37 -5.85 0.36 6.22
N TRP A 38 -5.41 1.31 5.37
CA TRP A 38 -4.63 1.09 4.15
C TRP A 38 -3.29 1.82 4.26
N PRO A 39 -2.36 1.35 5.11
CA PRO A 39 -1.26 2.16 5.61
C PRO A 39 -0.06 2.26 4.66
N GLN A 40 -0.10 1.62 3.50
CA GLN A 40 1.02 1.57 2.57
C GLN A 40 0.58 1.21 1.15
N PHE A 41 1.53 1.24 0.22
CA PHE A 41 1.34 0.80 -1.15
C PHE A 41 0.70 -0.60 -1.22
N LEU A 42 -0.39 -0.73 -1.98
CA LEU A 42 -1.19 -1.96 -2.13
C LEU A 42 -1.78 -2.50 -0.81
N GLY A 43 -1.99 -1.64 0.18
CA GLY A 43 -2.70 -1.95 1.41
C GLY A 43 -1.89 -2.71 2.47
N PRO A 44 -2.56 -3.23 3.51
CA PRO A 44 -1.89 -3.74 4.70
C PRO A 44 -0.90 -4.87 4.40
N ASN A 45 -1.17 -5.70 3.41
CA ASN A 45 -0.33 -6.83 3.02
C ASN A 45 0.46 -6.61 1.71
N ARG A 46 0.45 -5.40 1.14
CA ARG A 46 1.09 -5.04 -0.14
C ARG A 46 0.69 -5.96 -1.31
N ASN A 47 -0.56 -6.39 -1.34
CA ASN A 47 -1.09 -7.35 -2.32
C ASN A 47 -2.34 -6.86 -3.06
N GLY A 48 -2.74 -5.60 -2.87
CA GLY A 48 -3.90 -5.00 -3.52
C GLY A 48 -5.25 -5.50 -3.00
N ALA A 49 -5.27 -6.13 -1.81
CA ALA A 49 -6.49 -6.71 -1.25
C ALA A 49 -6.78 -6.21 0.17
N ASN A 50 -8.05 -5.98 0.46
CA ASN A 50 -8.61 -5.83 1.80
C ASN A 50 -9.82 -6.77 1.94
N VAL A 51 -9.57 -7.99 2.34
CA VAL A 51 -10.60 -9.04 2.44
C VAL A 51 -11.56 -8.85 3.61
N ASN A 52 -11.25 -7.95 4.53
CA ASN A 52 -12.12 -7.60 5.66
C ASN A 52 -13.19 -6.58 5.27
N GLU A 53 -13.02 -5.89 4.17
CA GLU A 53 -14.02 -4.97 3.61
C GLU A 53 -15.02 -5.72 2.73
N ASN A 54 -16.27 -5.34 2.81
CA ASN A 54 -17.33 -5.90 1.97
C ASN A 54 -17.95 -4.78 1.13
N ILE A 55 -17.46 -4.62 -0.09
CA ILE A 55 -17.93 -3.60 -1.01
C ILE A 55 -19.10 -4.14 -1.83
N PRO A 56 -20.22 -3.38 -1.96
CA PRO A 56 -21.36 -3.78 -2.76
C PRO A 56 -21.01 -3.89 -4.23
N LEU A 57 -21.76 -4.69 -4.96
CA LEU A 57 -21.58 -4.89 -6.41
C LEU A 57 -22.24 -3.81 -7.27
N ILE A 58 -23.05 -2.95 -6.66
CA ILE A 58 -23.77 -1.86 -7.33
C ILE A 58 -23.63 -0.57 -6.54
N PHE A 59 -23.74 0.56 -7.20
CA PHE A 59 -23.88 1.85 -6.55
C PHE A 59 -25.34 2.07 -6.14
N LYS A 60 -25.58 2.59 -4.94
CA LYS A 60 -26.91 2.75 -4.34
C LYS A 60 -27.89 3.49 -5.25
N ASN A 61 -27.43 4.54 -5.93
CA ASN A 61 -28.26 5.37 -6.81
C ASN A 61 -27.92 5.17 -8.30
N GLY A 62 -27.28 4.05 -8.67
CA GLY A 62 -26.80 3.78 -10.03
C GLY A 62 -25.46 4.43 -10.39
N GLU A 63 -24.99 5.40 -9.60
CA GLU A 63 -23.72 6.10 -9.78
C GLU A 63 -22.89 6.13 -8.49
N PRO A 64 -21.55 6.28 -8.58
CA PRO A 64 -20.69 6.40 -7.41
C PRO A 64 -21.03 7.64 -6.57
N GLU A 65 -21.24 7.47 -5.28
CA GLU A 65 -21.45 8.58 -4.36
C GLU A 65 -20.12 9.22 -3.95
N ILE A 66 -19.86 10.44 -4.42
CA ILE A 66 -18.69 11.23 -4.02
C ILE A 66 -18.97 11.84 -2.65
N GLY A 67 -18.22 11.40 -1.63
CA GLY A 67 -18.32 11.94 -0.28
C GLY A 67 -17.72 13.33 -0.17
N TRP A 68 -16.48 13.48 -0.66
CA TRP A 68 -15.77 14.75 -0.69
C TRP A 68 -14.67 14.77 -1.76
N THR A 69 -14.21 15.95 -2.08
CA THR A 69 -13.11 16.20 -3.03
C THR A 69 -12.08 17.14 -2.40
N HIS A 70 -10.80 16.80 -2.55
CA HIS A 70 -9.67 17.63 -2.10
C HIS A 70 -8.78 17.98 -3.30
N LYS A 71 -8.45 19.27 -3.46
CA LYS A 71 -7.59 19.74 -4.56
C LYS A 71 -6.15 19.28 -4.34
N LEU A 72 -5.50 18.79 -5.40
CA LEU A 72 -4.12 18.34 -5.39
C LEU A 72 -3.29 18.95 -6.52
N GLY A 73 -1.98 18.87 -6.36
CA GLY A 73 -1.00 19.08 -7.42
C GLY A 73 -0.51 17.76 -8.05
N PHE A 74 0.61 17.84 -8.76
CA PHE A 74 1.22 16.75 -9.53
C PHE A 74 1.63 15.55 -8.66
N GLY A 75 1.74 14.39 -9.30
CA GLY A 75 2.26 13.15 -8.72
C GLY A 75 1.34 11.96 -8.95
N PHE A 76 1.93 10.77 -8.85
CA PHE A 76 1.24 9.47 -8.93
C PHE A 76 1.31 8.68 -7.61
N ALA A 77 1.80 9.28 -6.53
CA ALA A 77 1.71 8.66 -5.22
C ALA A 77 0.23 8.51 -4.83
N GLY A 78 -0.18 7.28 -4.55
CA GLY A 78 -1.54 6.98 -4.08
C GLY A 78 -1.76 7.41 -2.63
N PRO A 79 -3.04 7.57 -2.21
CA PRO A 79 -3.38 7.83 -0.82
C PRO A 79 -3.10 6.61 0.06
N VAL A 80 -2.86 6.87 1.35
CA VAL A 80 -2.83 5.88 2.41
C VAL A 80 -3.72 6.34 3.56
N THR A 81 -4.21 5.39 4.36
CA THR A 81 -5.10 5.70 5.49
C THR A 81 -4.61 5.07 6.76
N SER A 82 -4.79 5.76 7.87
CA SER A 82 -4.65 5.22 9.22
C SER A 82 -5.46 6.03 10.21
N ASN A 83 -6.16 5.34 11.11
CA ASN A 83 -6.92 5.94 12.21
C ASN A 83 -7.89 7.06 11.77
N GLY A 84 -8.61 6.88 10.65
CA GLY A 84 -9.56 7.86 10.13
C GLY A 84 -8.93 9.09 9.46
N ILE A 85 -7.65 9.03 9.15
CA ILE A 85 -6.91 10.08 8.43
C ILE A 85 -6.44 9.52 7.09
N VAL A 86 -6.64 10.30 6.03
CA VAL A 86 -6.11 10.06 4.68
C VAL A 86 -4.87 10.91 4.48
N TYR A 87 -3.77 10.31 4.09
CA TYR A 87 -2.53 11.02 3.78
C TYR A 87 -2.26 10.92 2.29
N ILE A 88 -1.91 12.06 1.69
CA ILE A 88 -1.65 12.16 0.25
C ILE A 88 -0.41 12.98 -0.03
N PHE A 89 0.53 12.41 -0.80
CA PHE A 89 1.78 13.04 -1.17
C PHE A 89 1.70 13.54 -2.61
N HIS A 90 1.90 14.85 -2.81
CA HIS A 90 1.77 15.51 -4.10
C HIS A 90 2.74 16.68 -4.22
N ARG A 91 2.71 17.41 -5.35
CA ARG A 91 3.54 18.60 -5.57
C ARG A 91 2.72 19.76 -6.10
N GLU A 92 2.83 20.93 -5.48
CA GLU A 92 2.34 22.20 -6.01
C GLU A 92 3.52 23.17 -6.22
N GLY A 93 3.60 23.75 -7.41
CA GLY A 93 4.74 24.60 -7.76
C GLY A 93 6.07 23.89 -7.58
N ASN A 94 6.92 24.41 -6.71
CA ASN A 94 8.23 23.85 -6.35
C ASN A 94 8.25 23.24 -4.94
N ASN A 95 7.10 22.86 -4.38
CA ASN A 95 7.01 22.23 -3.09
C ASN A 95 6.40 20.82 -3.20
N ALA A 96 7.09 19.84 -2.69
CA ALA A 96 6.53 18.53 -2.39
C ALA A 96 5.73 18.66 -1.09
N ILE A 97 4.50 18.15 -1.08
CA ILE A 97 3.51 18.39 0.00
C ILE A 97 2.93 17.06 0.43
N LEU A 98 2.89 16.82 1.73
CA LEU A 98 2.11 15.76 2.35
C LEU A 98 0.94 16.39 3.10
N ASP A 99 -0.28 16.13 2.66
CA ASP A 99 -1.49 16.55 3.35
C ASP A 99 -2.07 15.38 4.17
N ALA A 100 -2.47 15.68 5.41
CA ALA A 100 -3.30 14.83 6.26
C ALA A 100 -4.73 15.38 6.27
N ILE A 101 -5.69 14.53 5.93
CA ILE A 101 -7.07 14.89 5.64
C ILE A 101 -8.00 14.00 6.44
N SER A 102 -9.03 14.54 7.06
CA SER A 102 -10.07 13.75 7.73
C SER A 102 -10.77 12.84 6.71
N GLN A 103 -10.80 11.55 7.00
CA GLN A 103 -11.46 10.55 6.17
C GLN A 103 -12.95 10.85 5.98
N ASP A 104 -13.62 11.33 7.02
CA ASP A 104 -15.07 11.49 7.06
C ASP A 104 -15.57 12.69 6.25
N ASN A 105 -14.80 13.79 6.21
CA ASN A 105 -15.29 15.05 5.67
C ASN A 105 -14.33 15.80 4.72
N GLY A 106 -13.15 15.24 4.44
CA GLY A 106 -12.17 15.82 3.52
C GLY A 106 -11.48 17.09 4.02
N LYS A 107 -11.67 17.49 5.28
CA LYS A 107 -11.00 18.68 5.84
C LYS A 107 -9.54 18.39 6.12
N LYS A 108 -8.67 19.29 5.69
CA LYS A 108 -7.23 19.21 5.98
C LYS A 108 -7.00 19.38 7.48
N ILE A 109 -6.25 18.46 8.07
CA ILE A 109 -5.86 18.47 9.49
C ILE A 109 -4.52 19.19 9.65
N TRP A 110 -3.53 18.77 8.85
CA TRP A 110 -2.22 19.40 8.78
C TRP A 110 -1.59 19.22 7.39
N SER A 111 -0.53 19.94 7.14
CA SER A 111 0.24 19.88 5.89
C SER A 111 1.72 20.02 6.20
N PHE A 112 2.54 19.14 5.65
CA PHE A 112 3.99 19.23 5.64
C PHE A 112 4.49 19.52 4.23
N ASN A 113 5.50 20.38 4.06
CA ASN A 113 6.06 20.65 2.74
C ASN A 113 7.58 20.88 2.79
N TYR A 114 8.22 20.66 1.64
CA TYR A 114 9.63 20.96 1.44
C TYR A 114 9.90 21.29 -0.04
N PRO A 115 10.96 22.07 -0.36
CA PRO A 115 11.26 22.46 -1.73
C PRO A 115 11.79 21.28 -2.56
N THR A 116 11.38 21.21 -3.84
CA THR A 116 11.84 20.24 -4.82
C THR A 116 11.91 20.84 -6.21
N ASP A 117 12.98 20.55 -6.95
CA ASP A 117 13.20 20.93 -8.34
C ASP A 117 13.08 19.74 -9.31
N TYR A 118 12.64 18.59 -8.82
CA TYR A 118 12.57 17.36 -9.59
C TYR A 118 11.73 17.52 -10.89
N ILE A 119 12.27 16.99 -11.97
CA ILE A 119 11.58 16.82 -13.27
C ILE A 119 11.98 15.44 -13.79
N ASP A 120 11.03 14.64 -14.29
CA ASP A 120 11.36 13.37 -14.93
C ASP A 120 11.97 13.58 -16.34
N ASP A 121 12.70 12.57 -16.82
CA ASP A 121 13.48 12.70 -18.04
C ASP A 121 12.60 12.80 -19.31
N PHE A 122 11.30 12.50 -19.22
CA PHE A 122 10.33 12.54 -20.32
C PHE A 122 9.29 13.65 -20.15
N GLY A 123 9.31 14.40 -19.05
CA GLY A 123 8.37 15.48 -18.78
C GLY A 123 6.94 15.05 -18.51
N PHE A 124 6.68 13.79 -18.18
CA PHE A 124 5.31 13.30 -17.92
C PHE A 124 4.73 13.84 -16.63
N ASP A 125 5.56 13.92 -15.58
CA ASP A 125 5.10 14.39 -14.27
C ASP A 125 6.29 14.83 -13.41
N LYS A 126 6.09 15.83 -12.58
CA LYS A 126 7.10 16.39 -11.70
C LYS A 126 6.84 16.17 -10.20
N GLY A 127 5.81 15.39 -9.86
CA GLY A 127 5.45 15.09 -8.48
C GLY A 127 5.96 13.73 -7.99
N PRO A 128 5.73 13.41 -6.72
CA PRO A 128 6.13 12.15 -6.12
C PRO A 128 5.34 10.96 -6.70
N ARG A 129 6.01 9.80 -6.74
CA ARG A 129 5.44 8.53 -7.20
C ARG A 129 5.40 7.47 -6.11
N ALA A 130 6.37 7.50 -5.19
CA ALA A 130 6.40 6.59 -4.06
C ALA A 130 5.24 6.88 -3.10
N VAL A 131 4.44 5.85 -2.82
CA VAL A 131 3.32 5.93 -1.88
C VAL A 131 3.87 6.02 -0.46
N PRO A 132 3.34 6.89 0.40
CA PRO A 132 3.71 6.96 1.80
C PRO A 132 3.54 5.62 2.52
N LEU A 133 4.33 5.41 3.56
CA LEU A 133 4.22 4.27 4.46
C LEU A 133 3.89 4.78 5.87
N ILE A 134 2.84 4.25 6.49
CA ILE A 134 2.52 4.50 7.89
C ILE A 134 2.89 3.26 8.69
N TYR A 135 3.67 3.45 9.73
CA TYR A 135 4.08 2.37 10.63
C TYR A 135 4.46 2.94 12.00
N ASP A 136 3.88 2.40 13.07
CA ASP A 136 4.19 2.76 14.46
C ASP A 136 4.08 4.28 14.70
N ASP A 137 2.89 4.86 14.39
CA ASP A 137 2.55 6.29 14.49
C ASP A 137 3.47 7.24 13.71
N LYS A 138 4.28 6.72 12.81
CA LYS A 138 5.17 7.47 11.93
C LYS A 138 4.74 7.33 10.47
N ILE A 139 4.97 8.39 9.71
CA ILE A 139 4.78 8.37 8.26
C ILE A 139 6.13 8.59 7.56
N TYR A 140 6.43 7.70 6.63
CA TYR A 140 7.65 7.74 5.81
C TYR A 140 7.29 8.15 4.40
N ILE A 141 7.85 9.26 3.93
CA ILE A 141 7.69 9.73 2.55
C ILE A 141 9.02 9.76 1.83
N TYR A 142 9.01 9.36 0.57
CA TYR A 142 10.18 9.31 -0.28
C TYR A 142 9.93 10.13 -1.55
N GLY A 143 10.60 11.27 -1.67
CA GLY A 143 10.50 12.16 -2.82
C GLY A 143 11.23 11.63 -4.04
N ALA A 144 10.73 11.99 -5.21
CA ALA A 144 11.32 11.55 -6.49
C ALA A 144 12.76 12.06 -6.69
N GLU A 145 13.12 13.18 -6.05
CA GLU A 145 14.47 13.77 -6.01
C GLU A 145 15.44 13.05 -5.06
N GLY A 146 14.91 12.24 -4.09
CA GLY A 146 15.72 11.46 -3.15
C GLY A 146 15.65 11.90 -1.70
N MET A 147 14.77 12.83 -1.35
CA MET A 147 14.52 13.18 0.05
C MET A 147 13.66 12.11 0.72
N LEU A 148 14.16 11.54 1.80
CA LEU A 148 13.45 10.61 2.68
C LEU A 148 13.16 11.33 4.00
N HIS A 149 11.88 11.46 4.35
CA HIS A 149 11.45 12.05 5.61
C HIS A 149 10.68 11.03 6.44
N THR A 150 10.87 11.11 7.74
CA THR A 150 10.01 10.45 8.73
C THR A 150 9.36 11.52 9.58
N LEU A 151 8.05 11.48 9.65
CA LEU A 151 7.23 12.46 10.35
C LEU A 151 6.36 11.76 11.40
N GLU A 152 5.98 12.49 12.44
CA GLU A 152 4.88 12.10 13.32
C GLU A 152 3.58 12.08 12.50
N ALA A 153 2.87 10.95 12.47
CA ALA A 153 1.66 10.82 11.68
C ALA A 153 0.53 11.76 12.18
N LYS A 154 0.50 12.06 13.47
CA LYS A 154 -0.53 12.91 14.08
C LYS A 154 -0.35 14.40 13.81
N THR A 155 0.90 14.89 13.75
CA THR A 155 1.21 16.33 13.69
C THR A 155 1.91 16.76 12.41
N GLY A 156 2.58 15.85 11.71
CA GLY A 156 3.43 16.17 10.56
C GLY A 156 4.82 16.69 10.93
N ASP A 157 5.19 16.68 12.22
CA ASP A 157 6.50 17.13 12.68
C ASP A 157 7.60 16.18 12.22
N ILE A 158 8.74 16.74 11.80
CA ILE A 158 9.89 15.96 11.34
C ILE A 158 10.55 15.25 12.52
N ILE A 159 10.62 13.91 12.46
CA ILE A 159 11.43 13.10 13.37
C ILE A 159 12.88 13.06 12.87
N TRP A 160 13.07 12.68 11.61
CA TRP A 160 14.37 12.70 10.92
C TRP A 160 14.20 12.81 9.41
N LYS A 161 15.26 13.20 8.71
CA LYS A 161 15.32 13.26 7.26
C LYS A 161 16.69 12.86 6.71
N LYS A 162 16.74 12.40 5.45
CA LYS A 162 17.93 12.05 4.70
C LYS A 162 17.81 12.58 3.27
N ASN A 163 18.92 13.03 2.71
CA ASN A 163 19.03 13.29 1.27
C ASN A 163 19.81 12.15 0.64
N LEU A 164 19.13 11.12 0.12
CA LEU A 164 19.81 9.92 -0.36
C LEU A 164 20.73 10.19 -1.55
N ARG A 165 20.46 11.24 -2.34
CA ARG A 165 21.35 11.68 -3.40
C ARG A 165 22.68 12.21 -2.84
N ASN A 166 22.62 13.11 -1.86
CA ASN A 166 23.80 13.77 -1.32
C ASN A 166 24.54 12.88 -0.31
N ASP A 167 23.78 12.13 0.51
CA ASP A 167 24.34 11.35 1.61
C ASP A 167 24.97 10.04 1.14
N TYR A 168 24.49 9.46 0.01
CA TYR A 168 24.89 8.13 -0.47
C TYR A 168 25.23 8.07 -1.97
N GLY A 169 25.18 9.20 -2.69
CA GLY A 169 25.42 9.20 -4.13
C GLY A 169 24.29 8.57 -4.96
N ALA A 170 23.10 8.43 -4.38
CA ALA A 170 21.97 7.80 -5.06
C ALA A 170 21.59 8.54 -6.35
N GLU A 171 21.44 7.81 -7.45
CA GLU A 171 21.08 8.33 -8.76
C GLU A 171 19.57 8.22 -9.01
N LYS A 172 19.00 9.17 -9.75
CA LYS A 172 17.60 9.07 -10.17
C LYS A 172 17.46 8.09 -11.33
N GLY A 173 16.34 7.36 -11.39
CA GLY A 173 15.89 6.69 -12.62
C GLY A 173 15.19 7.68 -13.56
N PHE A 174 14.76 7.23 -14.73
CA PHE A 174 14.02 8.04 -15.72
C PHE A 174 12.83 8.79 -15.12
N PHE A 175 12.11 8.13 -14.21
CA PHE A 175 10.92 8.68 -13.53
C PHE A 175 11.19 9.00 -12.05
N GLY A 176 12.44 9.34 -11.72
CA GLY A 176 12.85 9.56 -10.34
C GLY A 176 12.86 8.29 -9.50
N ARG A 177 12.70 8.45 -8.21
CA ARG A 177 12.61 7.36 -7.24
C ARG A 177 11.14 7.08 -6.96
N ALA A 178 10.62 6.01 -7.55
CA ALA A 178 9.20 5.68 -7.52
C ALA A 178 8.84 4.51 -6.60
N CYS A 179 9.85 3.76 -6.15
CA CYS A 179 9.68 2.62 -5.28
C CYS A 179 9.25 3.05 -3.87
N SER A 180 8.10 2.57 -3.41
CA SER A 180 7.58 2.92 -2.09
C SER A 180 8.38 2.25 -0.98
N PRO A 181 8.72 2.97 0.12
CA PRO A 181 9.44 2.40 1.25
C PRO A 181 8.67 1.26 1.90
N MET A 182 9.38 0.36 2.58
CA MET A 182 8.78 -0.79 3.26
C MET A 182 9.48 -1.06 4.60
N ILE A 183 8.70 -1.43 5.61
CA ILE A 183 9.24 -2.05 6.83
C ILE A 183 9.23 -3.57 6.64
N ALA A 184 10.41 -4.17 6.81
CA ALA A 184 10.57 -5.62 6.93
C ALA A 184 11.50 -5.93 8.09
N GLY A 185 11.13 -6.87 8.95
CA GLY A 185 11.77 -7.07 10.24
C GLY A 185 11.76 -5.78 11.07
N LYS A 186 12.95 -5.33 11.46
CA LYS A 186 13.17 -4.06 12.19
C LYS A 186 13.92 -3.04 11.32
N THR A 187 13.63 -3.02 10.02
CA THR A 187 14.39 -2.20 9.07
C THR A 187 13.44 -1.50 8.10
N LEU A 188 13.61 -0.19 7.98
CA LEU A 188 13.04 0.60 6.89
C LEU A 188 13.91 0.40 5.65
N ILE A 189 13.36 -0.15 4.59
CA ILE A 189 14.09 -0.47 3.38
C ILE A 189 13.63 0.45 2.25
N VAL A 190 14.61 1.02 1.54
CA VAL A 190 14.38 1.96 0.44
C VAL A 190 15.27 1.58 -0.74
N GLN A 191 14.71 1.52 -1.93
CA GLN A 191 15.50 1.44 -3.17
C GLN A 191 15.95 2.85 -3.56
N ALA A 192 17.21 3.14 -3.37
CA ALA A 192 17.79 4.45 -3.65
C ALA A 192 18.34 4.54 -5.08
N GLY A 193 19.03 3.50 -5.51
CA GLY A 193 19.63 3.39 -6.84
C GLY A 193 21.03 4.02 -6.94
N GLY A 194 21.97 3.29 -7.55
CA GLY A 194 23.33 3.72 -7.78
C GLY A 194 24.39 2.82 -7.16
N LYS A 195 25.64 3.16 -7.43
CA LYS A 195 26.80 2.37 -6.99
C LYS A 195 26.84 2.28 -5.46
N GLU A 196 26.93 1.05 -4.94
CA GLU A 196 26.99 0.72 -3.51
C GLU A 196 25.77 1.18 -2.68
N CYS A 197 24.72 1.68 -3.35
CA CYS A 197 23.51 2.19 -2.70
C CYS A 197 22.20 1.82 -3.42
N GLY A 198 22.22 0.72 -4.18
CA GLY A 198 21.02 0.25 -4.88
C GLY A 198 19.83 0.09 -3.94
N ILE A 199 20.06 -0.55 -2.78
CA ILE A 199 19.06 -0.68 -1.71
C ILE A 199 19.72 -0.32 -0.37
N LEU A 200 19.01 0.48 0.43
CA LEU A 200 19.44 0.95 1.74
C LEU A 200 18.48 0.46 2.82
N GLY A 201 19.04 0.02 3.93
CA GLY A 201 18.30 -0.34 5.14
C GLY A 201 18.61 0.63 6.29
N PHE A 202 17.56 1.20 6.87
CA PHE A 202 17.67 2.16 7.98
C PHE A 202 17.01 1.63 9.23
N ASP A 203 17.46 2.09 10.38
CA ASP A 203 16.68 2.02 11.60
C ASP A 203 15.46 2.96 11.47
N PRO A 204 14.23 2.46 11.59
CA PRO A 204 13.05 3.27 11.32
C PRO A 204 12.83 4.40 12.32
N VAL A 205 13.34 4.28 13.55
CA VAL A 205 13.15 5.27 14.61
C VAL A 205 14.17 6.40 14.50
N SER A 206 15.44 6.06 14.33
CA SER A 206 16.55 7.03 14.36
C SER A 206 17.01 7.50 12.98
N GLY A 207 16.61 6.82 11.90
CA GLY A 207 17.14 7.06 10.54
C GLY A 207 18.60 6.64 10.36
N LYS A 208 19.21 5.93 11.33
CA LYS A 208 20.59 5.46 11.22
C LYS A 208 20.69 4.37 10.14
N LEU A 209 21.65 4.52 9.22
CA LEU A 209 21.94 3.49 8.23
C LEU A 209 22.41 2.20 8.92
N LYS A 210 21.79 1.07 8.57
CA LYS A 210 22.14 -0.27 9.05
C LYS A 210 23.02 -1.01 8.05
N TRP A 211 22.65 -0.92 6.76
CA TRP A 211 23.35 -1.62 5.67
C TRP A 211 23.04 -0.99 4.31
N THR A 212 23.90 -1.25 3.34
CA THR A 212 23.72 -0.98 1.91
C THR A 212 24.00 -2.23 1.11
N ILE A 213 23.32 -2.42 -0.01
CA ILE A 213 23.55 -3.55 -0.92
C ILE A 213 23.28 -3.15 -2.36
N THR A 214 23.97 -3.81 -3.28
CA THR A 214 23.87 -3.76 -4.73
C THR A 214 24.19 -2.41 -5.36
N ASP A 215 24.47 -2.47 -6.66
CA ASP A 215 24.65 -1.30 -7.54
C ASP A 215 23.44 -1.08 -8.45
N HIS A 216 22.29 -1.69 -8.11
CA HIS A 216 21.10 -1.59 -8.95
C HIS A 216 20.63 -0.15 -9.06
N GLU A 217 20.22 0.23 -10.28
CA GLU A 217 19.63 1.53 -10.58
C GLU A 217 18.34 1.76 -9.78
N ALA A 218 17.93 3.03 -9.64
CA ALA A 218 16.61 3.36 -9.09
C ALA A 218 15.51 2.66 -9.88
N GLY A 219 14.58 2.03 -9.16
CA GLY A 219 13.51 1.21 -9.73
C GLY A 219 12.14 1.79 -9.50
N TYR A 220 11.14 1.05 -9.96
CA TYR A 220 9.74 1.51 -9.97
C TYR A 220 8.80 0.53 -9.28
N ALA A 221 9.11 -0.77 -9.33
CA ALA A 221 8.37 -1.80 -8.61
C ALA A 221 8.65 -1.71 -7.12
N SER A 222 7.63 -1.53 -6.32
CA SER A 222 7.76 -1.49 -4.86
C SER A 222 8.00 -2.90 -4.29
N PRO A 223 8.85 -3.05 -3.26
CA PRO A 223 9.12 -4.35 -2.65
C PRO A 223 7.91 -4.92 -1.95
N VAL A 224 7.93 -6.23 -1.79
CA VAL A 224 7.00 -6.98 -0.94
C VAL A 224 7.78 -7.84 0.03
N LYS A 225 7.10 -8.37 1.05
CA LYS A 225 7.73 -9.27 2.01
C LYS A 225 7.05 -10.64 2.01
N THR A 226 7.80 -11.67 2.39
CA THR A 226 7.31 -13.02 2.56
C THR A 226 7.95 -13.69 3.77
N ILE A 227 7.31 -14.76 4.26
CA ILE A 227 7.85 -15.58 5.35
C ILE A 227 8.12 -16.98 4.81
N ILE A 228 9.38 -17.37 4.77
CA ILE A 228 9.80 -18.72 4.33
C ILE A 228 10.51 -19.40 5.50
N ASN A 229 10.05 -20.60 5.88
CA ASN A 229 10.60 -21.36 7.02
C ASN A 229 10.68 -20.51 8.32
N GLY A 230 9.64 -19.70 8.59
CA GLY A 230 9.54 -18.85 9.78
C GLY A 230 10.44 -17.60 9.77
N LYS A 231 11.15 -17.31 8.68
CA LYS A 231 12.00 -16.13 8.51
C LYS A 231 11.40 -15.17 7.49
N GLU A 232 11.42 -13.88 7.81
CA GLU A 232 10.96 -12.82 6.89
C GLU A 232 12.03 -12.46 5.88
N PHE A 233 11.63 -12.27 4.63
CA PHE A 233 12.47 -11.81 3.53
C PHE A 233 11.80 -10.66 2.77
N ALA A 234 12.61 -9.71 2.29
CA ALA A 234 12.20 -8.66 1.38
C ALA A 234 12.49 -9.07 -0.07
N LEU A 235 11.49 -8.97 -0.94
CA LEU A 235 11.57 -9.31 -2.34
C LEU A 235 11.47 -8.05 -3.20
N PHE A 236 12.41 -7.85 -4.09
CA PHE A 236 12.46 -6.74 -5.02
C PHE A 236 12.42 -7.23 -6.47
N PHE A 237 11.80 -6.45 -7.33
CA PHE A 237 11.90 -6.58 -8.78
C PHE A 237 12.45 -5.28 -9.35
N THR A 238 13.76 -5.11 -9.24
CA THR A 238 14.47 -3.93 -9.72
C THR A 238 14.54 -3.93 -11.26
N ARG A 239 15.05 -2.85 -11.86
CA ARG A 239 15.32 -2.82 -13.30
C ARG A 239 16.31 -3.89 -13.75
N SER A 240 17.24 -4.30 -12.89
CA SER A 240 18.23 -5.36 -13.18
C SER A 240 17.65 -6.78 -13.00
N GLY A 241 16.63 -6.94 -12.12
CA GLY A 241 16.02 -8.24 -11.89
C GLY A 241 15.50 -8.44 -10.47
N PHE A 242 15.42 -9.69 -10.06
CA PHE A 242 14.88 -10.09 -8.77
C PHE A 242 15.97 -10.14 -7.70
N LEU A 243 15.61 -9.66 -6.49
CA LEU A 243 16.41 -9.79 -5.28
C LEU A 243 15.58 -10.37 -4.14
N CYS A 244 16.18 -11.26 -3.36
CA CYS A 244 15.65 -11.74 -2.08
C CYS A 244 16.67 -11.40 -0.98
N ILE A 245 16.23 -10.64 0.03
CA ILE A 245 17.11 -10.04 1.03
C ILE A 245 16.64 -10.43 2.43
N GLU A 246 17.56 -10.78 3.31
CA GLU A 246 17.31 -10.86 4.75
C GLU A 246 17.30 -9.42 5.32
N PRO A 247 16.14 -8.92 5.82
CA PRO A 247 15.93 -7.49 6.00
C PRO A 247 16.73 -6.86 7.16
N ASN A 248 17.03 -7.62 8.23
CA ASN A 248 17.64 -7.03 9.41
C ASN A 248 19.15 -6.77 9.24
N LYS A 249 19.84 -7.61 8.45
CA LYS A 249 21.29 -7.54 8.22
C LYS A 249 21.68 -7.10 6.80
N GLY A 250 20.70 -7.04 5.87
CA GLY A 250 20.97 -6.72 4.47
C GLY A 250 21.65 -7.86 3.70
N ASN A 251 21.59 -9.09 4.21
CA ASN A 251 22.19 -10.21 3.48
C ASN A 251 21.43 -10.47 2.19
N LEU A 252 22.09 -10.32 1.06
CA LEU A 252 21.57 -10.72 -0.24
C LEU A 252 21.57 -12.24 -0.35
N ILE A 253 20.37 -12.84 -0.37
CA ILE A 253 20.18 -14.28 -0.39
C ILE A 253 20.15 -14.81 -1.82
N ILE A 254 19.36 -14.16 -2.67
CA ILE A 254 19.21 -14.53 -4.09
C ILE A 254 19.25 -13.24 -4.91
N GLU A 255 20.00 -13.28 -5.99
CA GLU A 255 19.96 -12.31 -7.08
C GLU A 255 19.76 -13.06 -8.39
N LYS A 256 18.85 -12.58 -9.23
CA LYS A 256 18.56 -13.17 -10.53
C LYS A 256 18.29 -12.08 -11.54
N GLU A 257 19.15 -11.99 -12.55
CA GLU A 257 18.92 -11.10 -13.67
C GLU A 257 17.58 -11.44 -14.37
N ASN A 258 16.77 -10.42 -14.58
CA ASN A 258 15.50 -10.50 -15.29
C ASN A 258 15.13 -9.11 -15.82
N ARG A 259 15.85 -8.68 -16.85
CA ARG A 259 15.78 -7.35 -17.45
C ARG A 259 15.43 -7.44 -18.91
N SER A 260 14.74 -6.43 -19.43
CA SER A 260 14.56 -6.23 -20.87
C SER A 260 15.89 -5.92 -21.56
N ALA A 261 16.03 -6.36 -22.81
CA ALA A 261 17.10 -5.92 -23.68
C ALA A 261 16.96 -4.43 -24.09
N MET A 262 15.78 -3.85 -23.95
CA MET A 262 15.53 -2.43 -24.23
C MET A 262 16.07 -1.58 -23.08
N ASN A 263 16.94 -0.61 -23.37
CA ASN A 263 17.48 0.29 -22.34
C ASN A 263 16.37 1.12 -21.65
N ALA A 264 15.46 1.72 -22.43
CA ALA A 264 14.36 2.51 -21.90
C ALA A 264 13.17 1.63 -21.42
N SER A 265 13.44 0.58 -20.64
CA SER A 265 12.45 -0.32 -20.08
C SER A 265 12.29 -0.11 -18.57
N VAL A 266 11.14 -0.50 -18.04
CA VAL A 266 10.84 -0.47 -16.61
C VAL A 266 10.29 -1.82 -16.15
N ASN A 267 10.70 -2.26 -14.96
CA ASN A 267 10.03 -3.25 -14.15
C ASN A 267 9.25 -2.46 -13.10
N ALA A 268 7.93 -2.32 -13.26
CA ALA A 268 7.13 -1.43 -12.41
C ALA A 268 5.99 -2.14 -11.66
N ALA A 269 5.49 -3.27 -12.17
CA ALA A 269 4.61 -4.14 -11.39
C ALA A 269 5.40 -4.81 -10.27
N SER A 270 4.89 -4.72 -9.04
CA SER A 270 5.54 -5.32 -7.86
C SER A 270 5.49 -6.85 -7.90
N PRO A 271 6.43 -7.55 -7.26
CA PRO A 271 6.35 -8.99 -7.10
C PRO A 271 5.03 -9.39 -6.43
N THR A 272 4.38 -10.46 -6.90
CA THR A 272 3.21 -11.02 -6.22
C THR A 272 3.62 -12.33 -5.54
N VAL A 273 3.53 -12.35 -4.21
CA VAL A 273 3.86 -13.54 -3.40
C VAL A 273 2.74 -14.56 -3.48
N ILE A 274 3.10 -15.83 -3.66
CA ILE A 274 2.19 -16.96 -3.76
C ILE A 274 2.69 -18.06 -2.84
N GLU A 275 1.83 -18.55 -1.95
CA GLU A 275 2.15 -19.65 -1.02
C GLU A 275 3.48 -19.47 -0.28
N ASN A 276 3.83 -18.22 0.06
CA ASN A 276 5.04 -17.79 0.77
C ASN A 276 6.38 -18.05 0.06
N ASP A 277 6.55 -19.18 -0.63
CA ASP A 277 7.80 -19.60 -1.28
C ASP A 277 7.79 -19.48 -2.81
N LYS A 278 6.72 -18.91 -3.38
CA LYS A 278 6.63 -18.64 -4.82
C LYS A 278 6.44 -17.16 -5.06
N VAL A 279 6.98 -16.68 -6.16
CA VAL A 279 6.84 -15.30 -6.59
C VAL A 279 6.51 -15.24 -8.07
N PHE A 280 5.49 -14.46 -8.38
CA PHE A 280 5.17 -14.07 -9.74
C PHE A 280 5.83 -12.74 -10.05
N LEU A 281 6.53 -12.67 -11.17
CA LEU A 281 7.19 -11.47 -11.69
C LEU A 281 6.66 -11.20 -13.10
N SER A 282 6.38 -9.94 -13.38
CA SER A 282 5.88 -9.54 -14.69
C SER A 282 6.31 -8.14 -15.06
N ALA A 283 6.72 -7.97 -16.30
CA ALA A 283 6.94 -6.68 -16.92
C ALA A 283 6.66 -6.80 -18.43
N CYS A 284 6.35 -5.68 -19.04
CA CYS A 284 6.32 -5.53 -20.51
C CYS A 284 7.75 -5.54 -21.09
N TYR A 285 7.91 -5.05 -22.29
CA TYR A 285 9.21 -4.88 -22.97
C TYR A 285 9.97 -6.19 -23.23
N GLY A 286 9.22 -7.29 -23.43
CA GLY A 286 9.81 -8.60 -23.72
C GLY A 286 10.29 -9.39 -22.48
N VAL A 287 10.14 -8.85 -21.27
CA VAL A 287 10.41 -9.59 -20.02
C VAL A 287 9.37 -10.66 -19.78
N GLY A 288 8.10 -10.33 -20.03
CA GLY A 288 6.96 -11.24 -19.90
C GLY A 288 6.55 -11.51 -18.46
N ALA A 289 5.72 -12.53 -18.31
CA ALA A 289 5.20 -13.05 -17.05
C ALA A 289 5.91 -14.35 -16.68
N SER A 290 6.30 -14.51 -15.42
CA SER A 290 7.00 -15.72 -14.95
C SER A 290 6.66 -16.05 -13.51
N LEU A 291 6.53 -17.35 -13.21
CA LEU A 291 6.36 -17.89 -11.87
C LEU A 291 7.63 -18.61 -11.44
N TRP A 292 8.08 -18.31 -10.23
CA TRP A 292 9.31 -18.82 -9.67
C TRP A 292 9.09 -19.41 -8.29
N LYS A 293 9.83 -20.46 -7.96
CA LYS A 293 9.96 -20.97 -6.60
C LYS A 293 11.25 -20.46 -5.97
N ILE A 294 11.16 -19.96 -4.74
CA ILE A 294 12.27 -19.44 -3.95
C ILE A 294 12.81 -20.56 -3.06
N ASP A 295 14.03 -21.02 -3.32
CA ASP A 295 14.74 -21.98 -2.45
C ASP A 295 15.83 -21.24 -1.68
N ILE A 296 15.49 -20.84 -0.45
CA ILE A 296 16.39 -20.08 0.43
C ILE A 296 17.63 -20.90 0.82
N ASN A 297 17.47 -22.21 1.03
CA ASN A 297 18.58 -23.09 1.46
C ASN A 297 19.61 -23.25 0.35
N LYS A 298 19.16 -23.40 -0.89
CA LYS A 298 20.03 -23.49 -2.08
C LYS A 298 20.40 -22.13 -2.63
N ARG A 299 19.86 -21.03 -2.07
CA ARG A 299 20.02 -19.65 -2.56
C ARG A 299 19.70 -19.54 -4.05
N LYS A 300 18.59 -20.14 -4.50
CA LYS A 300 18.24 -20.29 -5.90
C LYS A 300 16.79 -19.91 -6.16
N LEU A 301 16.57 -19.28 -7.30
CA LEU A 301 15.26 -19.06 -7.89
C LEU A 301 15.05 -20.07 -9.00
N GLN A 302 14.05 -20.95 -8.84
CA GLN A 302 13.69 -21.98 -9.82
C GLN A 302 12.50 -21.48 -10.65
N GLU A 303 12.68 -21.36 -11.96
CA GLU A 303 11.58 -21.03 -12.87
C GLU A 303 10.60 -22.23 -12.95
N LEU A 304 9.31 -21.95 -12.73
CA LEU A 304 8.23 -22.93 -12.87
C LEU A 304 7.58 -22.80 -14.25
N TRP A 305 7.36 -21.57 -14.70
CA TRP A 305 6.95 -21.27 -16.07
C TRP A 305 7.25 -19.80 -16.41
N ARG A 306 7.36 -19.50 -17.73
CA ARG A 306 7.51 -18.17 -18.31
C ARG A 306 6.70 -18.04 -19.59
N SER A 307 6.21 -16.83 -19.88
CA SER A 307 5.51 -16.53 -21.13
C SER A 307 5.49 -15.02 -21.37
N ASN A 308 5.54 -14.63 -22.65
CA ASN A 308 5.45 -13.22 -23.05
C ASN A 308 4.05 -12.82 -23.53
N ASP A 309 3.05 -13.70 -23.39
CA ASP A 309 1.70 -13.48 -23.90
C ASP A 309 0.59 -13.76 -22.87
N LYS A 310 0.93 -14.06 -21.61
CA LYS A 310 -0.08 -14.45 -20.60
C LYS A 310 -0.56 -13.28 -19.76
N LEU A 311 0.32 -12.61 -19.06
CA LEU A 311 -0.02 -11.51 -18.14
C LEU A 311 1.17 -10.54 -18.01
N ASP A 312 1.50 -9.84 -19.08
CA ASP A 312 2.60 -8.89 -19.14
C ASP A 312 2.13 -7.55 -18.56
N CYS A 313 2.32 -7.38 -17.25
CA CYS A 313 1.88 -6.19 -16.54
C CYS A 313 2.87 -5.04 -16.77
N HIS A 314 2.37 -3.87 -17.18
CA HIS A 314 3.22 -2.69 -17.36
C HIS A 314 3.59 -2.06 -16.00
N TYR A 315 2.61 -1.54 -15.25
CA TYR A 315 2.84 -0.94 -13.93
C TYR A 315 1.84 -1.41 -12.86
N ALA A 316 0.67 -1.90 -13.26
CA ALA A 316 -0.33 -2.38 -12.31
C ALA A 316 0.02 -3.79 -11.82
N THR A 317 0.20 -3.95 -10.52
CA THR A 317 0.46 -5.24 -9.90
C THR A 317 -0.81 -6.09 -9.94
N PRO A 318 -0.76 -7.34 -10.41
CA PRO A 318 -1.92 -8.22 -10.40
C PRO A 318 -2.23 -8.68 -8.98
N ILE A 319 -3.50 -8.98 -8.72
CA ILE A 319 -3.96 -9.55 -7.46
C ILE A 319 -4.04 -11.07 -7.54
N LEU A 320 -3.83 -11.73 -6.39
CA LEU A 320 -4.03 -13.18 -6.24
C LEU A 320 -5.45 -13.44 -5.73
N TYR A 321 -6.23 -14.23 -6.47
CA TYR A 321 -7.58 -14.64 -6.09
C TYR A 321 -7.82 -16.12 -6.41
N LYS A 322 -8.09 -16.92 -5.38
CA LYS A 322 -8.43 -18.36 -5.49
C LYS A 322 -7.50 -19.14 -6.46
N GLY A 323 -6.17 -18.98 -6.27
CA GLY A 323 -5.16 -19.65 -7.08
C GLY A 323 -4.97 -19.12 -8.51
N HIS A 324 -5.50 -17.93 -8.78
CA HIS A 324 -5.39 -17.23 -10.06
C HIS A 324 -4.83 -15.82 -9.87
N LEU A 325 -4.11 -15.33 -10.85
CA LEU A 325 -3.68 -13.95 -10.96
C LEU A 325 -4.68 -13.18 -11.83
N VAL A 326 -5.18 -12.06 -11.32
CA VAL A 326 -6.07 -11.17 -12.05
C VAL A 326 -5.41 -9.82 -12.17
N GLY A 327 -5.22 -9.32 -13.39
CA GLY A 327 -4.52 -8.07 -13.64
C GLY A 327 -4.57 -7.62 -15.09
N TYR A 328 -3.98 -6.47 -15.34
CA TYR A 328 -3.86 -5.89 -16.66
C TYR A 328 -2.71 -6.53 -17.45
N HIS A 329 -3.00 -6.99 -18.65
CA HIS A 329 -2.03 -7.38 -19.66
C HIS A 329 -1.87 -6.27 -20.69
N GLY A 330 -0.64 -5.99 -21.11
CA GLY A 330 -0.31 -5.02 -22.14
C GLY A 330 0.08 -3.65 -21.61
N ARG A 331 0.26 -2.71 -22.53
CA ARG A 331 0.69 -1.33 -22.27
C ARG A 331 -0.38 -0.36 -22.73
N GLN A 332 -0.51 0.77 -22.00
CA GLN A 332 -1.48 1.80 -22.35
C GLN A 332 -1.32 2.32 -23.80
N GLU A 333 -0.10 2.35 -24.34
CA GLU A 333 0.18 2.83 -25.70
C GLU A 333 -0.28 1.85 -26.78
N THR A 334 -0.33 0.56 -26.47
CA THR A 334 -0.69 -0.51 -27.44
C THR A 334 -2.04 -1.14 -27.15
N GLY A 335 -2.64 -0.78 -26.03
CA GLY A 335 -3.91 -1.32 -25.54
C GLY A 335 -3.73 -2.35 -24.43
N THR A 336 -4.72 -2.39 -23.55
CA THR A 336 -4.74 -3.27 -22.39
C THR A 336 -6.05 -4.02 -22.27
N GLU A 337 -6.01 -5.16 -21.61
CA GLU A 337 -7.17 -5.96 -21.21
C GLU A 337 -6.93 -6.57 -19.82
N LEU A 338 -7.99 -6.84 -19.08
CA LEU A 338 -7.89 -7.64 -17.86
C LEU A 338 -7.83 -9.12 -18.22
N ARG A 339 -7.02 -9.86 -17.48
CA ARG A 339 -6.92 -11.33 -17.61
C ARG A 339 -6.96 -12.00 -16.26
N CYS A 340 -7.56 -13.19 -16.25
CA CYS A 340 -7.45 -14.15 -15.16
C CYS A 340 -6.57 -15.29 -15.62
N VAL A 341 -5.48 -15.55 -14.90
CA VAL A 341 -4.46 -16.55 -15.27
C VAL A 341 -4.27 -17.52 -14.12
N GLU A 342 -4.41 -18.80 -14.38
CA GLU A 342 -4.16 -19.86 -13.40
C GLU A 342 -2.69 -19.85 -12.98
N VAL A 343 -2.41 -19.70 -11.69
CA VAL A 343 -1.03 -19.62 -11.15
C VAL A 343 -0.20 -20.82 -11.55
N LYS A 344 -0.74 -22.03 -11.38
CA LYS A 344 0.00 -23.29 -11.55
C LYS A 344 0.50 -23.51 -12.98
N THR A 345 -0.28 -23.11 -13.99
CA THR A 345 -0.02 -23.47 -15.39
C THR A 345 0.23 -22.26 -16.30
N GLY A 346 -0.06 -21.06 -15.84
CA GLY A 346 -0.07 -19.87 -16.69
C GLY A 346 -1.24 -19.85 -17.70
N ARG A 347 -2.23 -20.78 -17.59
CA ARG A 347 -3.37 -20.84 -18.50
C ARG A 347 -4.31 -19.66 -18.26
N ILE A 348 -4.66 -18.94 -19.34
CA ILE A 348 -5.67 -17.89 -19.29
C ILE A 348 -7.04 -18.55 -19.14
N LYS A 349 -7.78 -18.14 -18.09
CA LYS A 349 -9.16 -18.59 -17.81
C LYS A 349 -10.18 -17.72 -18.53
N TRP A 350 -9.96 -16.39 -18.47
CA TRP A 350 -10.77 -15.41 -19.20
C TRP A 350 -9.95 -14.18 -19.53
N LYS A 351 -10.44 -13.43 -20.53
CA LYS A 351 -9.99 -12.08 -20.90
C LYS A 351 -11.21 -11.17 -20.95
N SER A 352 -11.01 -9.92 -20.56
CA SER A 352 -12.02 -8.87 -20.84
C SER A 352 -11.91 -8.40 -22.30
N ASP A 353 -12.89 -7.64 -22.76
CA ASP A 353 -12.71 -6.72 -23.87
C ASP A 353 -11.61 -5.72 -23.53
N ARG A 354 -11.18 -4.95 -24.54
CA ARG A 354 -10.21 -3.86 -24.32
C ARG A 354 -10.74 -2.88 -23.30
N LEU A 355 -9.94 -2.66 -22.26
CA LEU A 355 -10.16 -1.65 -21.23
C LEU A 355 -8.98 -0.69 -21.22
N PRO A 356 -9.21 0.62 -20.94
CA PRO A 356 -8.11 1.51 -20.61
C PRO A 356 -7.28 0.93 -19.47
N ALA A 357 -5.96 1.11 -19.51
CA ALA A 357 -5.09 0.71 -18.41
C ALA A 357 -5.61 1.25 -17.07
N GLY A 358 -5.27 0.61 -15.98
CA GLY A 358 -5.77 1.00 -14.68
C GLY A 358 -5.20 0.15 -13.57
N THR A 359 -5.84 0.19 -12.43
CA THR A 359 -5.50 -0.56 -11.23
C THR A 359 -6.64 -1.49 -10.84
N ILE A 360 -6.32 -2.57 -10.14
CA ILE A 360 -7.31 -3.51 -9.58
C ILE A 360 -7.08 -3.66 -8.09
N THR A 361 -8.16 -3.61 -7.32
CA THR A 361 -8.20 -3.85 -5.87
C THR A 361 -9.21 -4.94 -5.58
N LEU A 362 -8.91 -5.83 -4.66
CA LEU A 362 -9.82 -6.88 -4.20
C LEU A 362 -10.40 -6.52 -2.83
N SER A 363 -11.72 -6.51 -2.75
CA SER A 363 -12.46 -6.46 -1.49
C SER A 363 -13.30 -7.72 -1.38
N LYS A 364 -12.95 -8.61 -0.45
CA LYS A 364 -13.64 -9.90 -0.25
C LYS A 364 -13.94 -10.62 -1.58
N ASP A 365 -15.13 -10.46 -2.13
CA ASP A 365 -15.59 -11.09 -3.38
C ASP A 365 -15.92 -10.04 -4.47
N THR A 366 -15.37 -8.83 -4.39
CA THR A 366 -15.56 -7.75 -5.35
C THR A 366 -14.23 -7.28 -5.93
N PHE A 367 -14.09 -7.28 -7.26
CA PHE A 367 -13.05 -6.54 -7.96
C PHE A 367 -13.46 -5.09 -8.10
N ILE A 368 -12.61 -4.20 -7.64
CA ILE A 368 -12.72 -2.75 -7.78
C ILE A 368 -11.65 -2.32 -8.76
N ILE A 369 -12.04 -1.88 -9.93
CA ILE A 369 -11.14 -1.48 -11.00
C ILE A 369 -11.24 0.04 -11.17
N LEU A 370 -10.10 0.71 -11.20
CA LEU A 370 -10.01 2.14 -11.50
C LEU A 370 -9.19 2.32 -12.77
N SER A 371 -9.83 2.78 -13.84
CA SER A 371 -9.17 3.00 -15.12
C SER A 371 -8.37 4.30 -15.15
N GLU A 372 -7.37 4.41 -16.04
CA GLU A 372 -6.64 5.67 -16.30
C GLU A 372 -7.53 6.81 -16.80
N LYS A 373 -8.73 6.50 -17.27
CA LYS A 373 -9.75 7.48 -17.66
C LYS A 373 -10.55 8.00 -16.45
N GLY A 374 -10.32 7.44 -15.25
CA GLY A 374 -11.02 7.81 -14.05
C GLY A 374 -12.38 7.14 -13.85
N GLU A 375 -12.68 6.10 -14.62
CA GLU A 375 -13.87 5.29 -14.44
C GLU A 375 -13.65 4.25 -13.34
N LEU A 376 -14.57 4.19 -12.41
CA LEU A 376 -14.65 3.17 -11.35
C LEU A 376 -15.59 2.05 -11.81
N ILE A 377 -15.09 0.81 -11.78
CA ILE A 377 -15.83 -0.37 -12.24
C ILE A 377 -15.88 -1.37 -11.08
N LEU A 378 -17.05 -1.88 -10.78
CA LEU A 378 -17.28 -2.96 -9.82
C LEU A 378 -17.64 -4.24 -10.57
N ALA A 379 -17.08 -5.35 -10.15
CA ALA A 379 -17.39 -6.67 -10.70
C ALA A 379 -17.32 -7.74 -9.61
N PRO A 380 -18.18 -8.78 -9.64
CA PRO A 380 -17.98 -9.96 -8.81
C PRO A 380 -16.57 -10.55 -9.05
N ALA A 381 -15.85 -10.87 -7.98
CA ALA A 381 -14.59 -11.57 -8.11
C ALA A 381 -14.85 -13.00 -8.59
N SER A 382 -14.45 -13.29 -9.83
CA SER A 382 -14.71 -14.57 -10.49
C SER A 382 -13.48 -15.07 -11.23
N ILE A 383 -13.30 -16.38 -11.23
CA ILE A 383 -12.25 -17.09 -12.00
C ILE A 383 -12.79 -17.63 -13.33
N SER A 384 -14.10 -17.56 -13.57
CA SER A 384 -14.76 -18.09 -14.78
C SER A 384 -15.02 -17.03 -15.85
N GLU A 385 -15.31 -15.78 -15.43
CA GLU A 385 -15.63 -14.68 -16.34
C GLU A 385 -15.37 -13.32 -15.68
N PHE A 386 -15.24 -12.27 -16.51
CA PHE A 386 -15.27 -10.88 -16.08
C PHE A 386 -16.57 -10.23 -16.53
N LYS A 387 -17.45 -9.92 -15.57
CA LYS A 387 -18.75 -9.31 -15.84
C LYS A 387 -18.98 -8.12 -14.90
N PRO A 388 -18.69 -6.88 -15.34
CA PRO A 388 -18.95 -5.69 -14.54
C PRO A 388 -20.43 -5.59 -14.14
N SER A 389 -20.67 -5.25 -12.88
CA SER A 389 -22.02 -5.05 -12.31
C SER A 389 -22.39 -3.58 -12.16
N ALA A 390 -21.39 -2.69 -12.04
CA ALA A 390 -21.58 -1.26 -11.98
C ALA A 390 -20.36 -0.50 -12.56
N ARG A 391 -20.62 0.67 -13.10
CA ARG A 391 -19.62 1.58 -13.68
C ARG A 391 -20.00 3.02 -13.41
N GLY A 392 -19.02 3.89 -13.17
CA GLY A 392 -19.27 5.32 -13.04
C GLY A 392 -17.99 6.15 -13.04
N GLN A 393 -18.10 7.39 -13.54
CA GLN A 393 -16.98 8.30 -13.64
C GLN A 393 -16.74 9.03 -12.33
N ILE A 394 -15.51 8.96 -11.77
CA ILE A 394 -15.15 9.63 -10.52
C ILE A 394 -13.99 10.63 -10.68
N LEU A 395 -13.11 10.42 -11.64
CA LEU A 395 -11.91 11.22 -11.87
C LEU A 395 -11.73 11.53 -13.37
N GLY A 396 -10.75 12.36 -13.71
CA GLY A 396 -10.35 12.63 -15.07
C GLY A 396 -9.36 11.62 -15.65
N ALA A 397 -8.79 11.96 -16.81
CA ALA A 397 -7.70 11.20 -17.40
C ALA A 397 -6.42 11.27 -16.55
N GLU A 398 -5.46 10.37 -16.83
CA GLU A 398 -4.19 10.20 -16.11
C GLU A 398 -4.34 9.76 -14.64
N THR A 399 -5.41 9.01 -14.36
CA THR A 399 -5.64 8.33 -13.07
C THR A 399 -4.81 7.05 -12.99
N ARG A 400 -3.54 7.19 -12.57
CA ARG A 400 -2.56 6.07 -12.52
C ARG A 400 -2.16 5.67 -11.10
N ALA A 401 -2.48 6.51 -10.11
CA ALA A 401 -2.16 6.23 -8.72
C ALA A 401 -2.95 5.04 -8.19
N MET A 402 -2.30 4.19 -7.39
CA MET A 402 -2.99 3.12 -6.68
C MET A 402 -3.97 3.72 -5.66
N PRO A 403 -5.23 3.27 -5.64
CA PRO A 403 -6.22 3.74 -4.68
C PRO A 403 -6.00 3.15 -3.28
N ALA A 404 -6.72 3.69 -2.30
CA ALA A 404 -6.85 3.11 -0.97
C ALA A 404 -8.30 2.73 -0.67
N LEU A 405 -8.49 1.66 0.12
CA LEU A 405 -9.79 1.16 0.55
C LEU A 405 -9.82 1.02 2.07
N SER A 406 -10.68 1.77 2.75
CA SER A 406 -10.72 1.81 4.21
C SER A 406 -12.13 2.11 4.71
N ASN A 407 -12.70 1.24 5.54
CA ASN A 407 -14.01 1.40 6.20
C ASN A 407 -15.16 1.77 5.25
N GLY A 408 -15.25 1.09 4.12
CA GLY A 408 -16.27 1.36 3.11
C GLY A 408 -16.04 2.63 2.28
N TRP A 409 -14.89 3.28 2.45
CA TRP A 409 -14.47 4.40 1.63
C TRP A 409 -13.37 3.99 0.65
N PHE A 410 -13.50 4.44 -0.58
CA PHE A 410 -12.50 4.29 -1.63
C PHE A 410 -11.90 5.65 -1.97
N PHE A 411 -10.58 5.79 -1.84
CA PHE A 411 -9.86 7.03 -2.09
C PHE A 411 -9.03 6.89 -3.35
N ALA A 412 -9.25 7.79 -4.29
CA ALA A 412 -8.55 7.78 -5.57
C ALA A 412 -8.18 9.20 -6.02
N ARG A 413 -7.11 9.32 -6.79
CA ARG A 413 -6.64 10.60 -7.29
C ARG A 413 -6.35 10.60 -8.80
N ASP A 414 -6.51 11.76 -9.41
CA ASP A 414 -5.85 12.16 -10.64
C ASP A 414 -4.75 13.23 -10.35
N LYS A 415 -4.28 13.97 -11.35
CA LYS A 415 -3.29 15.07 -11.19
C LYS A 415 -3.83 16.31 -10.49
N ARG A 416 -5.13 16.44 -10.27
CA ARG A 416 -5.79 17.68 -9.81
C ARG A 416 -6.51 17.51 -8.49
N LYS A 417 -7.01 16.33 -8.21
CA LYS A 417 -7.87 16.10 -7.04
C LYS A 417 -7.75 14.68 -6.50
N LEU A 418 -7.99 14.57 -5.21
CA LEU A 418 -8.33 13.34 -4.51
C LEU A 418 -9.84 13.33 -4.30
N VAL A 419 -10.48 12.21 -4.56
CA VAL A 419 -11.90 12.00 -4.26
C VAL A 419 -12.06 10.85 -3.28
N SER A 420 -13.07 10.95 -2.43
CA SER A 420 -13.59 9.82 -1.67
C SER A 420 -14.87 9.33 -2.31
N VAL A 421 -14.99 8.01 -2.48
CA VAL A 421 -16.24 7.35 -2.88
C VAL A 421 -16.73 6.55 -1.69
N LYS A 422 -18.00 6.76 -1.32
CA LYS A 422 -18.63 6.07 -0.21
C LYS A 422 -19.39 4.85 -0.73
N PHE A 423 -19.01 3.66 -0.29
CA PHE A 423 -19.68 2.43 -0.69
C PHE A 423 -20.79 2.01 0.28
N ASN A 424 -20.59 2.27 1.57
CA ASN A 424 -21.60 1.98 2.59
C ASN A 424 -22.26 3.29 3.00
N PRO A 425 -23.60 3.33 3.11
CA PRO A 425 -24.34 4.52 3.55
C PRO A 425 -24.11 4.82 5.03
#